data_7e1fdd59725434061c65f6e485662c9f
#
_entry.id   7e1fdd59725434061c65f6e485662c9f
#
_cell.length_a   1.000
_cell.length_b   1.000
_cell.length_c   1.000
_cell.angle_alpha   90.00
_cell.angle_beta   90.00
_cell.angle_gamma   90.00
#
_symmetry.space_group_name_H-M   'P 1'
#
loop_
_entity.id
_entity.type
_entity.pdbx_description
1 polymer ?
#
loop_
_entity_poly.entity_id
_entity_poly.type
_entity_poly.pdbx_seq_one_letter_code
_entity_poly.pdbx_strand_id
1 'polypeptide(L)'
;MFIIIRINFNKEWYRLMTYIKSKSSILKLLASITITLFCIVLFPSAVKAEDNQAAEVNADITLSNQGSISRMTDGSYNTKTTFSSGDTITITSSEKMYSLYIKWDLIPSEWTLSYNGKTETNGTNGFLHEYVQIPDGTTEMTITFASKESICDMHVYSKGSVPEDVQTWKTPCDNADILVFATHADDEILFLGGVLATYGGEQNLSVQVAYMCEFTTSAKIREHEKLDGLWESGIKH
;
A
#
# COMPACT_ATOMS: atom_id res chain seq x y z
N MET A 1 17.95 -6.25 -2.04
CA MET A 1 19.11 -5.33 -2.22
C MET A 1 20.07 -5.53 -1.04
N PHE A 2 21.27 -6.07 -1.30
CA PHE A 2 22.27 -6.25 -0.24
C PHE A 2 23.11 -4.98 -0.13
N ILE A 3 23.03 -4.28 1.01
CA ILE A 3 23.91 -3.15 1.31
C ILE A 3 25.23 -3.74 1.83
N ILE A 4 26.29 -3.69 1.04
CA ILE A 4 27.64 -4.03 1.49
C ILE A 4 28.22 -2.81 2.18
N ILE A 5 28.17 -2.79 3.51
CA ILE A 5 28.89 -1.79 4.32
C ILE A 5 30.36 -2.19 4.35
N ARG A 6 31.20 -1.44 3.64
CA ARG A 6 32.65 -1.60 3.68
C ARG A 6 33.19 -0.94 4.95
N ILE A 7 33.35 -1.72 6.02
CA ILE A 7 33.98 -1.22 7.26
C ILE A 7 35.49 -1.17 7.04
N ASN A 8 36.04 0.02 7.02
CA ASN A 8 37.49 0.24 6.94
C ASN A 8 38.09 0.04 8.34
N PHE A 9 38.54 -1.18 8.63
CA PHE A 9 39.21 -1.47 9.88
C PHE A 9 40.58 -0.81 9.89
N ASN A 10 40.80 0.15 10.79
CA ASN A 10 41.97 0.92 10.96
C ASN A 10 43.14 0.03 11.50
N LYS A 11 44.42 0.41 11.20
CA LYS A 11 45.67 -0.26 11.63
C LYS A 11 45.74 -0.57 13.13
N GLU A 12 45.04 0.14 13.97
CA GLU A 12 44.89 -0.05 15.43
C GLU A 12 44.26 -1.40 15.82
N TRP A 13 43.31 -1.90 15.01
CA TRP A 13 42.68 -3.21 15.23
C TRP A 13 43.68 -4.37 15.03
N TYR A 14 44.54 -4.27 14.07
CA TYR A 14 45.57 -5.29 13.87
C TYR A 14 46.62 -5.32 14.98
N ARG A 15 46.93 -4.17 15.57
CA ARG A 15 47.78 -4.08 16.75
C ARG A 15 47.15 -4.67 18.00
N LEU A 16 45.84 -4.43 18.22
CA LEU A 16 45.12 -4.99 19.33
C LEU A 16 45.02 -6.51 19.24
N MET A 17 44.73 -7.05 18.07
CA MET A 17 44.65 -8.49 17.83
C MET A 17 45.98 -9.21 17.96
N THR A 18 47.10 -8.56 17.58
CA THR A 18 48.44 -9.10 17.79
C THR A 18 48.87 -9.06 19.24
N TYR A 19 48.48 -8.04 20.01
CA TYR A 19 48.71 -7.94 21.46
C TYR A 19 47.97 -9.01 22.25
N ILE A 20 46.71 -9.30 21.89
CA ILE A 20 45.87 -10.33 22.50
C ILE A 20 46.42 -11.73 22.26
N LYS A 21 47.04 -11.99 21.12
CA LYS A 21 47.70 -13.29 20.82
C LYS A 21 48.89 -13.61 21.69
N SER A 22 49.51 -12.61 22.36
CA SER A 22 50.77 -12.77 23.10
C SER A 22 50.60 -12.88 24.65
N LYS A 23 49.39 -12.75 25.21
CA LYS A 23 49.16 -12.70 26.64
C LYS A 23 48.21 -13.79 27.17
N SER A 24 48.16 -14.00 28.50
CA SER A 24 47.53 -15.11 29.21
C SER A 24 46.07 -15.40 28.82
N SER A 25 45.63 -16.63 29.11
CA SER A 25 44.24 -17.11 28.78
C SER A 25 43.15 -16.22 29.36
N ILE A 26 43.36 -15.55 30.51
CA ILE A 26 42.39 -14.62 31.13
C ILE A 26 42.24 -13.37 30.31
N LEU A 27 43.29 -12.79 29.74
CA LEU A 27 43.23 -11.62 28.91
C LEU A 27 42.53 -11.90 27.58
N LYS A 28 42.66 -13.11 27.05
CA LYS A 28 41.91 -13.56 25.85
C LYS A 28 40.45 -13.72 26.12
N LEU A 29 40.07 -14.22 27.31
CA LEU A 29 38.67 -14.36 27.70
C LEU A 29 38.00 -12.99 27.89
N LEU A 30 38.68 -12.06 28.60
CA LEU A 30 38.18 -10.69 28.78
C LEU A 30 38.04 -9.94 27.47
N ALA A 31 39.02 -10.06 26.56
CA ALA A 31 38.91 -9.44 25.23
C ALA A 31 37.80 -10.04 24.37
N SER A 32 37.55 -11.35 24.46
CA SER A 32 36.44 -12.01 23.79
C SER A 32 35.08 -11.49 24.31
N ILE A 33 34.92 -11.37 25.62
CA ILE A 33 33.69 -10.84 26.25
C ILE A 33 33.48 -9.39 25.85
N THR A 34 34.54 -8.56 25.83
CA THR A 34 34.44 -7.14 25.44
C THR A 34 34.08 -6.98 23.95
N ILE A 35 34.64 -7.82 23.07
CA ILE A 35 34.31 -7.82 21.64
C ILE A 35 32.86 -8.26 21.43
N THR A 36 32.41 -9.28 22.15
CA THR A 36 31.02 -9.75 22.06
C THR A 36 30.04 -8.69 22.58
N LEU A 37 30.33 -8.03 23.72
CA LEU A 37 29.51 -6.92 24.22
C LEU A 37 29.50 -5.73 23.25
N PHE A 38 30.66 -5.40 22.65
CA PHE A 38 30.79 -4.33 21.68
C PHE A 38 30.01 -4.61 20.36
N CYS A 39 30.01 -5.88 19.93
CA CYS A 39 29.18 -6.30 18.79
C CYS A 39 27.68 -6.22 19.11
N ILE A 40 27.26 -6.56 20.33
CA ILE A 40 25.86 -6.45 20.77
C ILE A 40 25.41 -4.97 20.82
N VAL A 41 26.31 -4.06 21.20
CA VAL A 41 26.01 -2.61 21.29
C VAL A 41 26.05 -1.93 19.90
N LEU A 42 26.96 -2.37 19.02
CA LEU A 42 27.08 -1.79 17.68
C LEU A 42 26.14 -2.39 16.62
N PHE A 43 25.68 -3.60 16.88
CA PHE A 43 24.63 -4.21 16.08
C PHE A 43 23.43 -4.45 17.03
N PRO A 44 22.67 -3.40 17.38
CA PRO A 44 21.38 -3.67 17.95
C PRO A 44 20.73 -4.62 16.94
N SER A 45 20.41 -5.83 17.39
CA SER A 45 19.51 -6.67 16.61
C SER A 45 18.36 -5.73 16.25
N ALA A 46 18.21 -5.41 14.99
CA ALA A 46 16.98 -4.81 14.54
C ALA A 46 15.94 -5.85 14.98
N VAL A 47 15.34 -5.62 16.13
CA VAL A 47 14.06 -6.22 16.45
C VAL A 47 13.23 -5.73 15.29
N LYS A 48 13.04 -6.59 14.28
CA LYS A 48 11.99 -6.39 13.29
C LYS A 48 10.78 -6.21 14.20
N ALA A 49 10.30 -4.97 14.32
CA ALA A 49 8.96 -4.76 14.81
C ALA A 49 8.16 -5.78 14.02
N GLU A 50 7.45 -6.67 14.68
CA GLU A 50 6.49 -7.53 13.99
C GLU A 50 5.67 -6.55 13.14
N ASP A 51 5.85 -6.64 11.84
CA ASP A 51 5.12 -5.80 10.91
C ASP A 51 3.70 -6.32 11.01
N ASN A 52 2.93 -5.66 11.86
CA ASN A 52 1.56 -6.04 12.18
C ASN A 52 0.69 -5.56 11.01
N GLN A 53 1.03 -6.07 9.82
CA GLN A 53 0.32 -5.78 8.59
C GLN A 53 -1.14 -6.23 8.77
N ALA A 54 -2.06 -5.38 8.34
CA ALA A 54 -3.47 -5.71 8.36
C ALA A 54 -3.73 -6.94 7.48
N ALA A 55 -4.42 -7.92 8.04
CA ALA A 55 -4.84 -9.11 7.30
C ALA A 55 -6.25 -8.89 6.73
N GLU A 56 -6.53 -9.50 5.59
CA GLU A 56 -7.89 -9.52 5.05
C GLU A 56 -8.82 -10.26 6.02
N VAL A 57 -9.97 -9.66 6.31
CA VAL A 57 -10.98 -10.22 7.21
C VAL A 57 -12.01 -11.00 6.39
N ASN A 58 -12.27 -12.23 6.78
CA ASN A 58 -13.35 -13.00 6.20
C ASN A 58 -14.69 -12.43 6.67
N ALA A 59 -15.40 -11.75 5.79
CA ALA A 59 -16.66 -11.07 6.08
C ALA A 59 -17.81 -11.64 5.24
N ASP A 60 -18.99 -11.66 5.85
CA ASP A 60 -20.22 -11.99 5.16
C ASP A 60 -20.75 -10.72 4.45
N ILE A 61 -21.03 -10.83 3.16
CA ILE A 61 -21.52 -9.73 2.33
C ILE A 61 -22.97 -10.02 1.93
N THR A 62 -23.84 -9.04 2.12
CA THR A 62 -25.23 -9.10 1.70
C THR A 62 -25.55 -7.91 0.79
N LEU A 63 -26.17 -8.19 -0.36
CA LEU A 63 -26.59 -7.18 -1.33
C LEU A 63 -28.09 -6.94 -1.27
N SER A 64 -28.53 -5.69 -1.42
CA SER A 64 -29.96 -5.38 -1.55
C SER A 64 -30.53 -5.76 -2.91
N ASN A 65 -29.67 -5.92 -3.90
CA ASN A 65 -30.06 -6.32 -5.27
C ASN A 65 -29.65 -7.78 -5.57
N GLN A 66 -29.90 -8.24 -6.81
CA GLN A 66 -29.55 -9.60 -7.27
C GLN A 66 -28.13 -9.69 -7.87
N GLY A 67 -27.22 -8.80 -7.45
CA GLY A 67 -25.82 -8.82 -7.89
C GLY A 67 -25.07 -10.05 -7.45
N SER A 68 -23.91 -10.29 -8.04
CA SER A 68 -23.05 -11.43 -7.69
C SER A 68 -21.86 -10.95 -6.83
N ILE A 69 -21.80 -11.41 -5.60
CA ILE A 69 -20.69 -11.12 -4.68
C ILE A 69 -19.36 -11.57 -5.29
N SER A 70 -19.31 -12.79 -5.86
CA SER A 70 -18.07 -13.33 -6.43
C SER A 70 -17.48 -12.48 -7.56
N ARG A 71 -18.27 -11.64 -8.23
CA ARG A 71 -17.80 -10.76 -9.32
C ARG A 71 -17.17 -9.45 -8.82
N MET A 72 -17.18 -9.23 -7.53
CA MET A 72 -16.54 -8.08 -6.88
C MET A 72 -15.63 -8.49 -5.72
N THR A 73 -15.24 -9.78 -5.70
CA THR A 73 -14.30 -10.35 -4.72
C THR A 73 -13.40 -11.41 -5.37
N ASP A 74 -13.22 -11.37 -6.70
CA ASP A 74 -12.40 -12.34 -7.44
C ASP A 74 -11.05 -11.79 -7.91
N GLY A 75 -10.72 -10.56 -7.53
CA GLY A 75 -9.47 -9.90 -7.87
C GLY A 75 -9.37 -9.50 -9.34
N SER A 76 -10.48 -9.53 -10.10
CA SER A 76 -10.47 -9.34 -11.54
C SER A 76 -11.10 -8.01 -11.95
N TYR A 77 -10.39 -7.21 -12.72
CA TYR A 77 -10.94 -6.01 -13.34
C TYR A 77 -11.91 -6.29 -14.52
N ASN A 78 -12.02 -7.55 -14.96
CA ASN A 78 -12.94 -7.96 -16.03
C ASN A 78 -14.36 -8.27 -15.54
N THR A 79 -14.51 -8.51 -14.26
CA THR A 79 -15.79 -8.80 -13.61
C THR A 79 -16.22 -7.63 -12.74
N LYS A 80 -17.52 -7.48 -12.54
CA LYS A 80 -18.07 -6.43 -11.68
C LYS A 80 -19.48 -6.73 -11.25
N THR A 81 -19.89 -6.11 -10.16
CA THR A 81 -21.27 -6.04 -9.72
C THR A 81 -21.75 -4.60 -9.78
N THR A 82 -22.93 -4.40 -10.39
CA THR A 82 -23.51 -3.07 -10.60
C THR A 82 -24.64 -2.82 -9.62
N PHE A 83 -24.68 -1.62 -9.09
CA PHE A 83 -25.66 -1.11 -8.14
C PHE A 83 -26.39 0.09 -8.75
N SER A 84 -27.62 0.30 -8.32
CA SER A 84 -28.43 1.46 -8.65
C SER A 84 -28.53 2.41 -7.46
N SER A 85 -29.03 3.62 -7.67
CA SER A 85 -29.32 4.55 -6.57
C SER A 85 -30.24 3.91 -5.53
N GLY A 86 -29.84 3.98 -4.28
CA GLY A 86 -30.55 3.38 -3.14
C GLY A 86 -30.18 1.92 -2.84
N ASP A 87 -29.44 1.24 -3.74
CA ASP A 87 -28.92 -0.09 -3.41
C ASP A 87 -27.90 -0.03 -2.28
N THR A 88 -27.77 -1.12 -1.54
CA THR A 88 -26.83 -1.23 -0.42
C THR A 88 -26.01 -2.50 -0.46
N ILE A 89 -24.83 -2.43 0.15
CA ILE A 89 -24.00 -3.57 0.52
C ILE A 89 -23.87 -3.54 2.04
N THR A 90 -24.29 -4.61 2.71
CA THR A 90 -24.04 -4.79 4.14
C THR A 90 -22.92 -5.82 4.32
N ILE A 91 -21.91 -5.45 5.09
CA ILE A 91 -20.70 -6.27 5.36
C ILE A 91 -20.68 -6.53 6.86
N THR A 92 -20.65 -7.79 7.25
CA THR A 92 -20.61 -8.21 8.67
C THR A 92 -19.49 -9.19 8.90
N SER A 93 -18.87 -9.15 10.08
CA SER A 93 -17.84 -10.10 10.49
C SER A 93 -17.85 -10.31 12.00
N SER A 94 -17.38 -11.50 12.45
CA SER A 94 -17.09 -11.75 13.86
C SER A 94 -15.87 -10.99 14.36
N GLU A 95 -14.97 -10.59 13.46
CA GLU A 95 -13.79 -9.78 13.74
C GLU A 95 -14.03 -8.32 13.39
N LYS A 96 -13.30 -7.42 14.06
CA LYS A 96 -13.37 -6.00 13.72
C LYS A 96 -12.66 -5.70 12.40
N MET A 97 -13.36 -5.03 11.51
CA MET A 97 -12.86 -4.48 10.26
C MET A 97 -12.42 -3.02 10.51
N TYR A 98 -11.19 -2.68 10.12
CA TYR A 98 -10.58 -1.36 10.36
C TYR A 98 -10.38 -0.55 9.09
N SER A 99 -10.55 -1.17 7.92
CA SER A 99 -10.55 -0.47 6.65
C SER A 99 -11.32 -1.24 5.59
N LEU A 100 -11.73 -0.49 4.58
CA LEU A 100 -12.40 -0.96 3.38
C LEU A 100 -11.59 -0.48 2.18
N TYR A 101 -11.30 -1.37 1.23
CA TYR A 101 -10.65 -1.07 -0.03
C TYR A 101 -11.54 -1.47 -1.19
N ILE A 102 -11.83 -0.53 -2.08
CA ILE A 102 -12.71 -0.73 -3.23
C ILE A 102 -11.97 -0.37 -4.51
N LYS A 103 -12.08 -1.23 -5.51
CA LYS A 103 -11.68 -0.98 -6.89
C LYS A 103 -12.93 -0.83 -7.74
N TRP A 104 -13.18 0.40 -8.17
CA TRP A 104 -14.35 0.79 -8.94
C TRP A 104 -14.18 0.48 -10.43
N ASP A 105 -15.26 0.20 -11.16
CA ASP A 105 -15.21 0.05 -12.64
C ASP A 105 -14.95 1.39 -13.34
N LEU A 106 -15.46 2.46 -12.79
CA LEU A 106 -15.21 3.86 -13.15
C LEU A 106 -15.07 4.67 -11.87
N ILE A 107 -14.45 5.85 -11.97
CA ILE A 107 -14.43 6.80 -10.84
C ILE A 107 -15.85 6.98 -10.32
N PRO A 108 -16.10 6.66 -9.05
CA PRO A 108 -17.45 6.68 -8.49
C PRO A 108 -17.97 8.11 -8.31
N SER A 109 -19.29 8.22 -8.30
CA SER A 109 -19.94 9.38 -7.72
C SER A 109 -19.98 9.23 -6.20
N GLU A 110 -20.62 10.19 -5.53
CA GLU A 110 -20.82 10.16 -4.08
C GLU A 110 -21.53 8.87 -3.62
N TRP A 111 -20.99 8.25 -2.58
CA TRP A 111 -21.56 7.13 -1.87
C TRP A 111 -21.35 7.29 -0.37
N THR A 112 -22.12 6.59 0.45
CA THR A 112 -22.01 6.69 1.91
C THR A 112 -21.60 5.37 2.55
N LEU A 113 -20.80 5.46 3.62
CA LEU A 113 -20.45 4.36 4.50
C LEU A 113 -21.01 4.61 5.88
N SER A 114 -21.88 3.71 6.35
CA SER A 114 -22.48 3.77 7.68
C SER A 114 -21.91 2.67 8.56
N TYR A 115 -21.41 3.01 9.74
CA TYR A 115 -20.88 2.09 10.76
C TYR A 115 -20.91 2.74 12.15
N ASN A 116 -21.05 1.96 13.21
CA ASN A 116 -21.02 2.44 14.60
C ASN A 116 -21.93 3.68 14.85
N GLY A 117 -23.06 3.80 14.15
CA GLY A 117 -23.97 4.94 14.26
C GLY A 117 -23.49 6.23 13.58
N LYS A 118 -22.38 6.18 12.84
CA LYS A 118 -21.86 7.27 12.00
C LYS A 118 -22.20 7.00 10.54
N THR A 119 -22.28 8.05 9.73
CA THR A 119 -22.36 7.97 8.27
C THR A 119 -21.36 8.95 7.69
N GLU A 120 -20.52 8.47 6.79
CA GLU A 120 -19.48 9.25 6.12
C GLU A 120 -19.73 9.23 4.61
N THR A 121 -19.48 10.36 3.96
CA THR A 121 -19.58 10.52 2.51
C THR A 121 -18.21 10.26 1.87
N ASN A 122 -18.16 9.43 0.85
CA ASN A 122 -16.99 9.03 0.09
C ASN A 122 -17.25 9.22 -1.42
N GLY A 123 -16.28 8.85 -2.28
CA GLY A 123 -16.39 8.94 -3.74
C GLY A 123 -16.12 10.33 -4.31
N THR A 124 -15.84 11.35 -3.47
CA THR A 124 -15.63 12.74 -3.92
C THR A 124 -14.18 13.08 -4.23
N ASN A 125 -13.26 12.16 -4.02
CA ASN A 125 -11.82 12.33 -4.21
C ASN A 125 -11.34 12.01 -5.64
N GLY A 126 -12.18 11.41 -6.48
CA GLY A 126 -11.85 11.04 -7.84
C GLY A 126 -10.99 9.77 -7.96
N PHE A 127 -10.94 8.94 -6.93
CA PHE A 127 -10.12 7.73 -6.93
C PHE A 127 -10.85 6.52 -7.51
N LEU A 128 -10.20 5.86 -8.47
CA LEU A 128 -10.67 4.59 -9.03
C LEU A 128 -10.41 3.42 -8.05
N HIS A 129 -9.31 3.50 -7.29
CA HIS A 129 -8.99 2.62 -6.17
C HIS A 129 -9.12 3.45 -4.89
N GLU A 130 -10.09 3.13 -4.07
CA GLU A 130 -10.44 3.93 -2.90
C GLU A 130 -10.23 3.14 -1.61
N TYR A 131 -9.44 3.71 -0.70
CA TYR A 131 -9.17 3.15 0.61
C TYR A 131 -9.79 4.00 1.70
N VAL A 132 -10.68 3.41 2.50
CA VAL A 132 -11.39 4.08 3.59
C VAL A 132 -10.99 3.49 4.92
N GLN A 133 -10.49 4.32 5.83
CA GLN A 133 -10.16 3.93 7.20
C GLN A 133 -11.37 3.95 8.11
N ILE A 134 -11.45 3.01 9.04
CA ILE A 134 -12.45 2.91 10.09
C ILE A 134 -11.71 2.91 11.43
N PRO A 135 -11.40 4.08 12.02
CA PRO A 135 -10.44 4.21 13.11
C PRO A 135 -10.73 3.35 14.35
N ASP A 136 -12.02 3.22 14.71
CA ASP A 136 -12.46 2.46 15.89
C ASP A 136 -12.72 0.98 15.58
N GLY A 137 -12.66 0.60 14.31
CA GLY A 137 -13.07 -0.69 13.79
C GLY A 137 -14.56 -0.98 14.04
N THR A 138 -15.15 -1.80 13.18
CA THR A 138 -16.57 -2.20 13.28
C THR A 138 -16.73 -3.68 12.94
N THR A 139 -17.78 -4.31 13.42
CA THR A 139 -18.18 -5.65 13.01
C THR A 139 -19.32 -5.62 11.97
N GLU A 140 -19.85 -4.43 11.68
CA GLU A 140 -20.88 -4.24 10.66
C GLU A 140 -20.71 -2.87 10.02
N MET A 141 -20.83 -2.81 8.69
CA MET A 141 -20.86 -1.59 7.93
C MET A 141 -21.81 -1.72 6.75
N THR A 142 -22.37 -0.60 6.30
CA THR A 142 -23.28 -0.54 5.15
C THR A 142 -22.83 0.53 4.18
N ILE A 143 -22.60 0.14 2.92
CA ILE A 143 -22.40 1.04 1.79
C ILE A 143 -23.77 1.35 1.20
N THR A 144 -24.03 2.62 0.89
CA THR A 144 -25.25 3.05 0.18
C THR A 144 -24.87 3.90 -1.02
N PHE A 145 -25.44 3.57 -2.18
CA PHE A 145 -25.14 4.23 -3.46
C PHE A 145 -26.13 5.37 -3.73
N ALA A 146 -25.62 6.57 -4.02
CA ALA A 146 -26.44 7.70 -4.43
C ALA A 146 -26.80 7.66 -5.93
N SER A 147 -26.02 6.98 -6.74
CA SER A 147 -26.18 6.83 -8.19
C SER A 147 -25.84 5.41 -8.65
N LYS A 148 -25.84 5.19 -9.96
CA LYS A 148 -25.45 3.91 -10.55
C LYS A 148 -23.93 3.77 -10.53
N GLU A 149 -23.44 2.77 -9.78
CA GLU A 149 -22.03 2.47 -9.63
C GLU A 149 -21.73 0.98 -9.92
N SER A 150 -20.48 0.65 -10.16
CA SER A 150 -20.04 -0.74 -10.32
C SER A 150 -18.72 -0.97 -9.59
N ILE A 151 -18.65 -2.06 -8.83
CA ILE A 151 -17.46 -2.49 -8.11
C ILE A 151 -16.84 -3.67 -8.84
N CYS A 152 -15.54 -3.57 -9.17
CA CYS A 152 -14.74 -4.66 -9.71
C CYS A 152 -14.19 -5.55 -8.59
N ASP A 153 -13.70 -4.93 -7.50
CA ASP A 153 -13.12 -5.68 -6.41
C ASP A 153 -13.27 -4.95 -5.08
N MET A 154 -13.38 -5.69 -3.96
CA MET A 154 -13.59 -5.11 -2.64
C MET A 154 -13.01 -6.02 -1.56
N HIS A 155 -12.26 -5.41 -0.64
CA HIS A 155 -11.63 -6.09 0.49
C HIS A 155 -11.84 -5.31 1.79
N VAL A 156 -11.89 -6.01 2.91
CA VAL A 156 -11.90 -5.44 4.26
C VAL A 156 -10.74 -5.98 5.07
N TYR A 157 -10.14 -5.13 5.90
CA TYR A 157 -8.93 -5.50 6.61
C TYR A 157 -9.04 -5.30 8.11
N SER A 158 -8.29 -6.13 8.85
CA SER A 158 -8.09 -6.04 10.28
C SER A 158 -7.26 -4.82 10.67
N LYS A 159 -7.01 -4.64 11.96
CA LYS A 159 -6.10 -3.62 12.45
C LYS A 159 -4.66 -3.95 12.09
N GLY A 160 -3.94 -3.00 11.48
CA GLY A 160 -2.54 -3.16 11.11
C GLY A 160 -2.05 -2.03 10.22
N SER A 161 -0.80 -2.15 9.75
CA SER A 161 -0.29 -1.32 8.66
C SER A 161 -1.00 -1.70 7.35
N VAL A 162 -1.18 -0.73 6.48
CA VAL A 162 -1.83 -0.97 5.17
C VAL A 162 -1.01 -1.98 4.37
N PRO A 163 -1.63 -3.04 3.80
CA PRO A 163 -0.94 -3.99 2.92
C PRO A 163 -0.29 -3.27 1.73
N GLU A 164 0.85 -3.79 1.25
CA GLU A 164 1.62 -3.16 0.17
C GLU A 164 0.86 -3.07 -1.14
N ASP A 165 -0.03 -4.02 -1.39
CA ASP A 165 -0.88 -4.10 -2.59
C ASP A 165 -2.12 -3.19 -2.51
N VAL A 166 -2.39 -2.59 -1.35
CA VAL A 166 -3.49 -1.64 -1.16
C VAL A 166 -3.04 -0.23 -1.53
N GLN A 167 -3.59 0.30 -2.59
CA GLN A 167 -3.25 1.61 -3.13
C GLN A 167 -3.96 2.73 -2.36
N THR A 168 -3.18 3.50 -1.60
CA THR A 168 -3.69 4.66 -0.86
C THR A 168 -3.32 5.95 -1.59
N TRP A 169 -4.04 6.22 -2.67
CA TRP A 169 -3.82 7.39 -3.52
C TRP A 169 -4.03 8.71 -2.76
N LYS A 170 -3.24 9.68 -3.12
CA LYS A 170 -3.37 11.07 -2.68
C LYS A 170 -3.91 11.90 -3.83
N THR A 171 -4.64 12.96 -3.49
CA THR A 171 -5.07 13.95 -4.49
C THR A 171 -3.88 14.51 -5.26
N PRO A 172 -4.07 14.92 -6.53
CA PRO A 172 -3.03 15.60 -7.28
C PRO A 172 -2.43 16.74 -6.48
N CYS A 173 -1.09 16.87 -6.52
CA CYS A 173 -0.41 17.91 -5.76
C CYS A 173 -0.48 19.26 -6.49
N ASP A 174 -0.65 20.34 -5.72
CA ASP A 174 -0.63 21.71 -6.27
C ASP A 174 0.75 22.08 -6.85
N ASN A 175 1.82 21.50 -6.28
CA ASN A 175 3.21 21.71 -6.68
C ASN A 175 3.93 20.36 -6.69
N ALA A 176 4.06 19.76 -7.87
CA ALA A 176 4.88 18.58 -8.05
C ALA A 176 6.36 18.96 -8.19
N ASP A 177 7.25 18.17 -7.59
CA ASP A 177 8.69 18.27 -7.85
C ASP A 177 9.01 17.86 -9.28
N ILE A 178 8.30 16.84 -9.79
CA ILE A 178 8.40 16.35 -11.15
C ILE A 178 7.00 16.13 -11.71
N LEU A 179 6.73 16.73 -12.87
CA LEU A 179 5.55 16.45 -13.67
C LEU A 179 5.97 15.71 -14.95
N VAL A 180 5.46 14.49 -15.12
CA VAL A 180 5.69 13.66 -16.30
C VAL A 180 4.46 13.77 -17.20
N PHE A 181 4.68 14.07 -18.50
CA PHE A 181 3.64 13.99 -19.52
C PHE A 181 3.84 12.71 -20.33
N ALA A 182 2.92 11.77 -20.21
CA ALA A 182 2.86 10.57 -21.03
C ALA A 182 1.78 10.74 -22.10
N THR A 183 2.03 10.24 -23.32
CA THR A 183 1.03 10.27 -24.37
C THR A 183 -0.05 9.22 -24.11
N HIS A 184 0.36 7.98 -23.89
CA HIS A 184 -0.53 6.86 -23.58
C HIS A 184 -0.16 6.27 -22.20
N ALA A 185 -1.06 5.52 -21.62
CA ALA A 185 -0.78 4.79 -20.39
C ALA A 185 0.03 3.53 -20.73
N ASP A 186 1.29 3.59 -20.54
CA ASP A 186 2.45 2.69 -20.57
C ASP A 186 3.74 3.43 -20.97
N ASP A 187 3.63 4.55 -21.70
CA ASP A 187 4.79 5.37 -22.11
C ASP A 187 5.62 5.81 -20.88
N GLU A 188 4.98 6.14 -19.78
CA GLU A 188 5.65 6.56 -18.55
C GLU A 188 6.54 5.44 -17.96
N ILE A 189 6.09 4.19 -18.03
CA ILE A 189 6.86 3.05 -17.57
C ILE A 189 7.90 2.64 -18.59
N LEU A 190 7.54 2.59 -19.89
CA LEU A 190 8.44 2.16 -20.96
C LEU A 190 9.64 3.10 -21.13
N PHE A 191 9.41 4.41 -21.05
CA PHE A 191 10.44 5.41 -21.34
C PHE A 191 11.00 6.10 -20.09
N LEU A 192 10.23 6.18 -19.00
CA LEU A 192 10.58 6.94 -17.82
C LEU A 192 10.48 6.12 -16.51
N GLY A 193 10.27 4.80 -16.57
CA GLY A 193 10.12 3.95 -15.39
C GLY A 193 11.26 4.08 -14.40
N GLY A 194 12.51 4.18 -14.88
CA GLY A 194 13.67 4.44 -14.01
C GLY A 194 13.63 5.81 -13.32
N VAL A 195 13.08 6.83 -13.98
CA VAL A 195 12.88 8.15 -13.39
C VAL A 195 11.81 8.10 -12.30
N LEU A 196 10.67 7.46 -12.59
CA LEU A 196 9.57 7.31 -11.63
C LEU A 196 10.02 6.57 -10.38
N ALA A 197 10.64 5.38 -10.54
CA ALA A 197 11.11 4.57 -9.42
C ALA A 197 12.18 5.28 -8.59
N THR A 198 13.12 5.99 -9.23
CA THR A 198 14.20 6.69 -8.51
C THR A 198 13.66 7.90 -7.75
N TYR A 199 12.93 8.77 -8.41
CA TYR A 199 12.51 10.03 -7.79
C TYR A 199 11.24 9.89 -6.95
N GLY A 200 10.23 9.17 -7.44
CA GLY A 200 9.00 8.91 -6.70
C GLY A 200 9.17 7.81 -5.64
N GLY A 201 9.74 6.67 -6.03
CA GLY A 201 9.91 5.50 -5.16
C GLY A 201 11.02 5.66 -4.13
N GLU A 202 12.29 5.85 -4.57
CA GLU A 202 13.44 5.83 -3.66
C GLU A 202 13.65 7.17 -2.94
N GLN A 203 13.46 8.30 -3.64
CA GLN A 203 13.70 9.65 -3.08
C GLN A 203 12.45 10.28 -2.47
N ASN A 204 11.27 9.67 -2.63
CA ASN A 204 9.98 10.15 -2.14
C ASN A 204 9.65 11.60 -2.56
N LEU A 205 10.06 12.02 -3.75
CA LEU A 205 9.66 13.29 -4.31
C LEU A 205 8.18 13.25 -4.75
N SER A 206 7.53 14.41 -4.77
CA SER A 206 6.17 14.54 -5.30
C SER A 206 6.22 14.43 -6.83
N VAL A 207 6.02 13.23 -7.35
CA VAL A 207 5.97 12.97 -8.78
C VAL A 207 4.52 12.77 -9.19
N GLN A 208 4.11 13.51 -10.21
CA GLN A 208 2.77 13.41 -10.81
C GLN A 208 2.88 13.07 -12.28
N VAL A 209 2.00 12.19 -12.76
CA VAL A 209 1.93 11.81 -14.18
C VAL A 209 0.63 12.30 -14.78
N ALA A 210 0.73 13.01 -15.89
CA ALA A 210 -0.41 13.46 -16.69
C ALA A 210 -0.42 12.74 -18.04
N TYR A 211 -1.57 12.20 -18.42
CA TYR A 211 -1.75 11.51 -19.71
C TYR A 211 -2.47 12.41 -20.70
N MET A 212 -2.03 12.37 -21.96
CA MET A 212 -2.60 13.20 -23.02
C MET A 212 -3.73 12.50 -23.78
N CYS A 213 -3.80 11.18 -23.70
CA CYS A 213 -4.82 10.38 -24.39
C CYS A 213 -5.52 9.43 -23.43
N GLU A 214 -6.81 9.25 -23.63
CA GLU A 214 -7.60 8.20 -22.98
C GLU A 214 -7.54 6.91 -23.81
N PHE A 215 -7.78 5.76 -23.17
CA PHE A 215 -8.00 4.51 -23.87
C PHE A 215 -9.43 4.47 -24.45
N THR A 216 -9.54 4.22 -25.75
CA THR A 216 -10.84 4.12 -26.43
C THR A 216 -11.42 2.71 -26.44
N THR A 217 -10.57 1.69 -26.22
CA THR A 217 -10.97 0.28 -26.19
C THR A 217 -10.41 -0.38 -24.95
N SER A 218 -11.20 -1.21 -24.26
CA SER A 218 -10.82 -1.84 -22.98
C SER A 218 -10.34 -0.81 -21.93
N ALA A 219 -10.83 0.41 -22.03
CA ALA A 219 -10.35 1.58 -21.29
C ALA A 219 -10.31 1.33 -19.79
N LYS A 220 -11.33 0.68 -19.25
CA LYS A 220 -11.49 0.45 -17.81
C LYS A 220 -10.36 -0.39 -17.23
N ILE A 221 -10.03 -1.51 -17.87
CA ILE A 221 -8.95 -2.40 -17.43
C ILE A 221 -7.60 -1.67 -17.50
N ARG A 222 -7.37 -0.95 -18.61
CA ARG A 222 -6.13 -0.19 -18.79
C ARG A 222 -5.94 0.92 -17.77
N GLU A 223 -7.04 1.52 -17.29
CA GLU A 223 -6.94 2.50 -16.19
C GLU A 223 -6.48 1.87 -14.88
N HIS A 224 -6.95 0.66 -14.54
CA HIS A 224 -6.47 -0.09 -13.39
C HIS A 224 -5.00 -0.51 -13.55
N GLU A 225 -4.62 -1.09 -14.70
CA GLU A 225 -3.24 -1.50 -15.01
C GLU A 225 -2.26 -0.32 -14.92
N LYS A 226 -2.69 0.87 -15.39
CA LYS A 226 -1.93 2.12 -15.26
C LYS A 226 -1.68 2.48 -13.80
N LEU A 227 -2.72 2.45 -12.97
CA LEU A 227 -2.60 2.74 -11.55
C LEU A 227 -1.71 1.72 -10.83
N ASP A 228 -1.84 0.43 -11.17
CA ASP A 228 -0.97 -0.62 -10.62
C ASP A 228 0.51 -0.35 -10.96
N GLY A 229 0.82 -0.04 -12.21
CA GLY A 229 2.19 0.28 -12.64
C GLY A 229 2.76 1.53 -11.97
N LEU A 230 1.97 2.58 -11.83
CA LEU A 230 2.38 3.79 -11.12
C LEU A 230 2.62 3.52 -9.63
N TRP A 231 1.72 2.76 -8.98
CA TRP A 231 1.85 2.40 -7.58
C TRP A 231 3.14 1.61 -7.29
N GLU A 232 3.43 0.59 -8.10
CA GLU A 232 4.66 -0.20 -8.03
C GLU A 232 5.92 0.66 -8.26
N SER A 233 5.81 1.72 -9.05
CA SER A 233 6.89 2.69 -9.27
C SER A 233 7.05 3.71 -8.13
N GLY A 234 6.22 3.63 -7.08
CA GLY A 234 6.24 4.52 -5.92
C GLY A 234 5.49 5.85 -6.13
N ILE A 235 4.72 5.98 -7.21
CA ILE A 235 3.90 7.17 -7.45
C ILE A 235 2.61 7.07 -6.64
N LYS A 236 2.29 8.13 -5.91
CA LYS A 236 1.16 8.16 -4.96
C LYS A 236 0.17 9.32 -5.22
N HIS A 237 0.42 10.15 -6.24
CA HIS A 237 -0.40 11.30 -6.63
C HIS A 237 -0.88 11.21 -8.05
#